data_a0ffe3842397fc6ee7d2ea350610482e
#
_entry.id   a0ffe3842397fc6ee7d2ea350610482e
#
_cell.length_a   1.000
_cell.length_b   1.000
_cell.length_c   1.000
_cell.angle_alpha   90.00
_cell.angle_beta   90.00
_cell.angle_gamma   90.00
#
_symmetry.space_group_name_H-M   'P 1'
#
loop_
_entity.id
_entity.type
_entity.pdbx_description
1 polymer ?
#
loop_
_entity_poly.entity_id
_entity_poly.type
_entity_poly.pdbx_seq_one_letter_code
_entity_poly.pdbx_strand_id
1 'polypeptide(L)'
;MTEAEDSLHGWSLIMAAIGLAQMLVWLLAAEHITPAWLAAAHGLWAVVGFGWLFVRLRGHRRGADMVTGSRVLMCILLFVSLALEPRAAWWKLGLALLILVLDGVDGALARRSGPTRTGAIFDAESDSFYVITICGVCYLWLGLTPWIFVIAALRPLYVLAWAVAQRFRPMQSPNRKGSQRARIVFLCTSIALLADLAPGLPLSLKNAITAVAAVLLCYSFGIDTVATFRPPRPA
;
A
#
# COMPACT_ATOMS: atom_id res chain seq x y z
N MET A 1 -10.97 12.16 -21.61
CA MET A 1 -10.81 12.06 -20.15
C MET A 1 -11.43 13.32 -19.56
N THR A 2 -12.20 13.25 -18.48
CA THR A 2 -12.75 14.43 -17.82
C THR A 2 -11.69 15.05 -16.88
N GLU A 3 -11.72 16.38 -16.64
CA GLU A 3 -10.78 17.04 -15.69
C GLU A 3 -10.70 16.34 -14.32
N ALA A 4 -11.82 15.73 -13.89
CA ALA A 4 -11.87 14.96 -12.63
C ALA A 4 -11.05 13.66 -12.72
N GLU A 5 -10.94 13.05 -13.88
CA GLU A 5 -10.14 11.84 -14.10
C GLU A 5 -8.66 12.14 -14.09
N ASP A 6 -8.25 13.25 -14.71
CA ASP A 6 -6.86 13.70 -14.73
C ASP A 6 -6.36 14.06 -13.33
N SER A 7 -7.23 14.69 -12.50
CA SER A 7 -6.89 15.02 -11.13
C SER A 7 -6.68 13.80 -10.23
N LEU A 8 -7.45 12.71 -10.42
CA LEU A 8 -7.30 11.47 -9.66
C LEU A 8 -6.03 10.70 -10.03
N HIS A 9 -5.68 10.68 -11.33
CA HIS A 9 -4.41 10.07 -11.76
C HIS A 9 -3.21 10.87 -11.26
N GLY A 10 -3.26 12.20 -11.34
CA GLY A 10 -2.24 13.07 -10.78
C GLY A 10 -2.05 12.87 -9.27
N TRP A 11 -3.14 12.70 -8.55
CA TRP A 11 -3.09 12.41 -7.11
C TRP A 11 -2.41 11.05 -6.82
N SER A 12 -2.76 9.99 -7.54
CA SER A 12 -2.14 8.67 -7.36
C SER A 12 -0.63 8.70 -7.65
N LEU A 13 -0.21 9.49 -8.67
CA LEU A 13 1.20 9.70 -8.97
C LEU A 13 1.95 10.42 -7.83
N ILE A 14 1.33 11.45 -7.25
CA ILE A 14 1.89 12.17 -6.10
C ILE A 14 2.04 11.22 -4.90
N MET A 15 1.02 10.43 -4.60
CA MET A 15 1.07 9.44 -3.51
C MET A 15 2.17 8.41 -3.72
N ALA A 16 2.33 7.90 -4.94
CA ALA A 16 3.39 6.97 -5.30
C ALA A 16 4.78 7.60 -5.15
N ALA A 17 4.97 8.83 -5.63
CA ALA A 17 6.24 9.54 -5.54
C ALA A 17 6.64 9.83 -4.08
N ILE A 18 5.68 10.31 -3.25
CA ILE A 18 5.93 10.56 -1.83
C ILE A 18 6.25 9.25 -1.10
N GLY A 19 5.54 8.17 -1.37
CA GLY A 19 5.80 6.86 -0.77
C GLY A 19 7.21 6.35 -1.08
N LEU A 20 7.67 6.46 -2.33
CA LEU A 20 9.05 6.10 -2.71
C LEU A 20 10.08 7.02 -2.06
N ALA A 21 9.84 8.33 -2.05
CA ALA A 21 10.72 9.30 -1.40
C ALA A 21 10.86 9.01 0.11
N GLN A 22 9.76 8.67 0.76
CA GLN A 22 9.75 8.31 2.18
C GLN A 22 10.56 7.03 2.45
N MET A 23 10.38 5.98 1.63
CA MET A 23 11.18 4.76 1.74
C MET A 23 12.67 5.04 1.55
N LEU A 24 13.03 5.92 0.61
CA LEU A 24 14.41 6.34 0.40
C LEU A 24 14.97 7.08 1.62
N VAL A 25 14.20 7.99 2.21
CA VAL A 25 14.59 8.68 3.46
C VAL A 25 14.80 7.66 4.59
N TRP A 26 13.95 6.67 4.73
CA TRP A 26 14.13 5.62 5.74
C TRP A 26 15.40 4.81 5.51
N LEU A 27 15.73 4.50 4.26
CA LEU A 27 16.92 3.74 3.91
C LEU A 27 18.22 4.53 4.14
N LEU A 28 18.23 5.83 3.85
CA LEU A 28 19.46 6.64 3.80
C LEU A 28 19.69 7.49 5.06
N ALA A 29 18.63 7.89 5.75
CA ALA A 29 18.70 8.91 6.78
C ALA A 29 17.97 8.55 8.09
N ALA A 30 17.41 7.36 8.25
CA ALA A 30 16.64 7.00 9.44
C ALA A 30 17.47 7.09 10.71
N GLU A 31 18.77 6.82 10.66
CA GLU A 31 19.68 6.90 11.82
C GLU A 31 19.87 8.35 12.33
N HIS A 32 19.62 9.34 11.46
CA HIS A 32 19.80 10.77 11.77
C HIS A 32 18.50 11.48 12.12
N ILE A 33 17.35 10.78 12.03
CA ILE A 33 16.02 11.36 12.23
C ILE A 33 15.38 10.71 13.45
N THR A 34 14.84 11.52 14.36
CA THR A 34 14.17 10.96 15.54
C THR A 34 12.89 10.20 15.12
N PRO A 35 12.51 9.14 15.87
CA PRO A 35 11.28 8.39 15.61
C PRO A 35 10.03 9.28 15.56
N ALA A 36 9.99 10.36 16.36
CA ALA A 36 8.87 11.31 16.35
C ALA A 36 8.72 12.04 15.02
N TRP A 37 9.84 12.48 14.41
CA TRP A 37 9.80 13.13 13.10
C TRP A 37 9.45 12.14 11.98
N LEU A 38 9.92 10.90 12.05
CA LEU A 38 9.54 9.85 11.10
C LEU A 38 8.02 9.59 11.17
N ALA A 39 7.48 9.51 12.39
CA ALA A 39 6.05 9.32 12.62
C ALA A 39 5.23 10.54 12.17
N ALA A 40 5.69 11.75 12.44
CA ALA A 40 5.03 12.98 12.03
C ALA A 40 4.99 13.12 10.49
N ALA A 41 6.09 12.83 9.80
CA ALA A 41 6.15 12.86 8.34
C ALA A 41 5.22 11.81 7.71
N HIS A 42 5.21 10.57 8.23
CA HIS A 42 4.32 9.51 7.77
C HIS A 42 2.84 9.85 7.99
N GLY A 43 2.51 10.35 9.19
CA GLY A 43 1.15 10.80 9.50
C GLY A 43 0.70 11.99 8.66
N LEU A 44 1.57 12.99 8.44
CA LEU A 44 1.27 14.16 7.62
C LEU A 44 0.99 13.76 6.17
N TRP A 45 1.82 12.90 5.58
CA TRP A 45 1.58 12.35 4.25
C TRP A 45 0.22 11.69 4.14
N ALA A 46 -0.13 10.83 5.11
CA ALA A 46 -1.41 10.15 5.12
C ALA A 46 -2.58 11.16 5.28
N VAL A 47 -2.51 12.07 6.24
CA VAL A 47 -3.59 13.03 6.51
C VAL A 47 -3.81 13.96 5.32
N VAL A 48 -2.74 14.49 4.72
CA VAL A 48 -2.87 15.40 3.57
C VAL A 48 -3.32 14.62 2.33
N GLY A 49 -2.69 13.49 2.03
CA GLY A 49 -3.00 12.70 0.84
C GLY A 49 -4.43 12.13 0.88
N PHE A 50 -4.74 11.34 1.89
CA PHE A 50 -6.05 10.69 2.00
C PHE A 50 -7.16 11.66 2.44
N GLY A 51 -6.83 12.70 3.22
CA GLY A 51 -7.76 13.75 3.59
C GLY A 51 -8.28 14.52 2.38
N TRP A 52 -7.40 14.85 1.43
CA TRP A 52 -7.81 15.48 0.16
C TRP A 52 -8.79 14.59 -0.62
N LEU A 53 -8.49 13.30 -0.75
CA LEU A 53 -9.38 12.36 -1.44
C LEU A 53 -10.69 12.18 -0.69
N PHE A 54 -10.66 12.11 0.63
CA PHE A 54 -11.85 12.01 1.47
C PHE A 54 -12.76 13.24 1.36
N VAL A 55 -12.19 14.43 1.16
CA VAL A 55 -12.95 15.66 0.85
C VAL A 55 -13.60 15.58 -0.53
N ARG A 56 -12.90 15.03 -1.52
CA ARG A 56 -13.45 14.81 -2.87
C ARG A 56 -14.64 13.85 -2.89
N LEU A 57 -14.68 12.88 -1.98
CA LEU A 57 -15.80 11.96 -1.81
C LEU A 57 -17.02 12.61 -1.11
N ARG A 58 -16.96 13.89 -0.67
CA ARG A 58 -18.09 14.57 -0.06
C ARG A 58 -19.31 14.56 -0.99
N GLY A 59 -20.45 14.13 -0.45
CA GLY A 59 -21.69 13.98 -1.21
C GLY A 59 -21.92 12.61 -1.83
N HIS A 60 -20.90 11.77 -1.95
CA HIS A 60 -21.00 10.40 -2.48
C HIS A 60 -20.35 9.37 -1.56
N ARG A 61 -20.13 9.72 -0.27
CA ARG A 61 -19.51 8.82 0.70
C ARG A 61 -20.35 7.58 0.92
N ARG A 62 -19.73 6.44 0.82
CA ARG A 62 -20.33 5.12 1.06
C ARG A 62 -19.74 4.52 2.32
N GLY A 63 -20.39 3.52 2.89
CA GLY A 63 -19.88 2.79 4.05
C GLY A 63 -18.48 2.21 3.79
N ALA A 64 -18.20 1.74 2.57
CA ALA A 64 -16.88 1.28 2.18
C ALA A 64 -15.80 2.36 2.35
N ASP A 65 -16.02 3.59 1.85
CA ASP A 65 -15.06 4.68 1.94
C ASP A 65 -14.74 5.08 3.40
N MET A 66 -15.72 4.94 4.29
CA MET A 66 -15.52 5.18 5.73
C MET A 66 -14.63 4.10 6.35
N VAL A 67 -14.84 2.84 5.97
CA VAL A 67 -13.99 1.72 6.43
C VAL A 67 -12.57 1.89 5.92
N THR A 68 -12.38 2.20 4.64
CA THR A 68 -11.05 2.47 4.05
C THR A 68 -10.37 3.64 4.75
N GLY A 69 -11.09 4.74 5.06
CA GLY A 69 -10.55 5.87 5.82
C GLY A 69 -10.12 5.48 7.24
N SER A 70 -10.88 4.63 7.92
CA SER A 70 -10.51 4.13 9.26
C SER A 70 -9.25 3.26 9.22
N ARG A 71 -9.04 2.47 8.16
CA ARG A 71 -7.82 1.67 7.93
C ARG A 71 -6.57 2.56 7.83
N VAL A 72 -6.66 3.69 7.11
CA VAL A 72 -5.57 4.67 7.01
C VAL A 72 -5.20 5.22 8.40
N LEU A 73 -6.20 5.61 9.22
CA LEU A 73 -5.96 6.09 10.59
C LEU A 73 -5.31 4.99 11.47
N MET A 74 -5.74 3.75 11.34
CA MET A 74 -5.15 2.62 12.05
C MET A 74 -3.69 2.35 11.62
N CYS A 75 -3.35 2.54 10.34
CA CYS A 75 -1.97 2.47 9.86
C CYS A 75 -1.09 3.55 10.51
N ILE A 76 -1.59 4.80 10.61
CA ILE A 76 -0.89 5.87 11.32
C ILE A 76 -0.68 5.49 12.80
N LEU A 77 -1.72 5.00 13.47
CA LEU A 77 -1.65 4.57 14.87
C LEU A 77 -0.61 3.45 15.05
N LEU A 78 -0.59 2.46 14.16
CA LEU A 78 0.39 1.39 14.18
C LEU A 78 1.82 1.93 14.05
N PHE A 79 2.06 2.82 13.09
CA PHE A 79 3.37 3.44 12.88
C PHE A 79 3.83 4.25 14.10
N VAL A 80 2.95 5.12 14.62
CA VAL A 80 3.22 5.93 15.82
C VAL A 80 3.50 5.03 17.03
N SER A 81 2.73 3.97 17.22
CA SER A 81 2.89 3.05 18.34
C SER A 81 4.26 2.35 18.36
N LEU A 82 4.82 2.05 17.17
CA LEU A 82 6.15 1.47 17.06
C LEU A 82 7.26 2.52 17.15
N ALA A 83 6.99 3.76 16.73
CA ALA A 83 7.90 4.89 16.93
C ALA A 83 8.07 5.24 18.41
N LEU A 84 7.00 5.12 19.21
CA LEU A 84 7.03 5.37 20.66
C LEU A 84 7.59 4.19 21.46
N GLU A 85 7.26 2.99 21.05
CA GLU A 85 7.71 1.75 21.67
C GLU A 85 8.16 0.75 20.58
N PRO A 86 9.47 0.71 20.27
CA PRO A 86 10.03 -0.07 19.16
C PRO A 86 10.13 -1.57 19.49
N ARG A 87 9.02 -2.19 19.84
CA ARG A 87 8.91 -3.61 20.19
C ARG A 87 7.71 -4.25 19.54
N ALA A 88 7.89 -5.49 19.06
CA ALA A 88 6.77 -6.33 18.67
C ALA A 88 5.87 -6.63 19.87
N ALA A 89 4.57 -6.49 19.71
CA ALA A 89 3.59 -6.75 20.76
C ALA A 89 2.31 -7.36 20.14
N TRP A 90 1.63 -8.25 20.86
CA TRP A 90 0.44 -8.92 20.37
C TRP A 90 -0.68 -7.96 19.96
N TRP A 91 -0.86 -6.86 20.69
CA TRP A 91 -1.87 -5.85 20.35
C TRP A 91 -1.55 -5.11 19.03
N LYS A 92 -0.25 -4.88 18.72
CA LYS A 92 0.19 -4.27 17.46
C LYS A 92 -0.06 -5.21 16.27
N LEU A 93 0.22 -6.50 16.47
CA LEU A 93 -0.16 -7.55 15.51
C LEU A 93 -1.68 -7.60 15.35
N GLY A 94 -2.45 -7.56 16.45
CA GLY A 94 -3.91 -7.50 16.43
C GLY A 94 -4.45 -6.30 15.67
N LEU A 95 -3.84 -5.12 15.84
CA LEU A 95 -4.18 -3.91 15.09
C LEU A 95 -3.91 -4.07 13.58
N ALA A 96 -2.75 -4.60 13.21
CA ALA A 96 -2.39 -4.85 11.81
C ALA A 96 -3.30 -5.91 11.16
N LEU A 97 -3.67 -6.95 11.91
CA LEU A 97 -4.66 -7.95 11.47
C LEU A 97 -6.04 -7.33 11.29
N LEU A 98 -6.47 -6.45 12.19
CA LEU A 98 -7.74 -5.74 12.07
C LEU A 98 -7.79 -4.89 10.80
N ILE A 99 -6.70 -4.20 10.46
CA ILE A 99 -6.60 -3.42 9.20
C ILE A 99 -6.82 -4.34 8.00
N LEU A 100 -6.20 -5.53 7.99
CA LEU A 100 -6.35 -6.52 6.90
C LEU A 100 -7.77 -7.09 6.84
N VAL A 101 -8.42 -7.36 7.98
CA VAL A 101 -9.82 -7.84 8.01
C VAL A 101 -10.77 -6.76 7.49
N LEU A 102 -10.55 -5.50 7.85
CA LEU A 102 -11.37 -4.38 7.39
C LEU A 102 -11.25 -4.16 5.87
N ASP A 103 -10.11 -4.51 5.25
CA ASP A 103 -9.95 -4.57 3.79
C ASP A 103 -10.96 -5.52 3.14
N GLY A 104 -11.14 -6.71 3.72
CA GLY A 104 -12.16 -7.63 3.26
C GLY A 104 -13.59 -7.10 3.41
N VAL A 105 -13.84 -6.32 4.47
CA VAL A 105 -15.15 -5.72 4.78
C VAL A 105 -15.49 -4.60 3.81
N ASP A 106 -14.57 -3.65 3.57
CA ASP A 106 -14.84 -2.54 2.64
C ASP A 106 -14.99 -3.04 1.20
N GLY A 107 -14.22 -4.03 0.78
CA GLY A 107 -14.42 -4.71 -0.49
C GLY A 107 -15.79 -5.40 -0.60
N ALA A 108 -16.31 -6.00 0.47
CA ALA A 108 -17.65 -6.58 0.49
C ALA A 108 -18.76 -5.50 0.42
N LEU A 109 -18.59 -4.40 1.15
CA LEU A 109 -19.50 -3.26 1.12
C LEU A 109 -19.51 -2.57 -0.24
N ALA A 110 -18.34 -2.37 -0.87
CA ALA A 110 -18.21 -1.78 -2.21
C ALA A 110 -18.94 -2.62 -3.27
N ARG A 111 -18.86 -3.95 -3.19
CA ARG A 111 -19.60 -4.85 -4.10
C ARG A 111 -21.10 -4.73 -3.94
N ARG A 112 -21.62 -4.51 -2.72
CA ARG A 112 -23.07 -4.37 -2.45
C ARG A 112 -23.62 -3.00 -2.88
N SER A 113 -22.87 -1.93 -2.66
CA SER A 113 -23.30 -0.55 -2.98
C SER A 113 -22.96 -0.09 -4.41
N GLY A 114 -22.32 -0.96 -5.19
CA GLY A 114 -21.81 -0.69 -6.54
C GLY A 114 -20.44 0.03 -6.50
N PRO A 115 -19.43 -0.47 -7.25
CA PRO A 115 -18.10 0.11 -7.24
C PRO A 115 -18.09 1.51 -7.88
N THR A 116 -17.36 2.46 -7.27
CA THR A 116 -17.02 3.75 -7.89
C THR A 116 -15.56 3.77 -8.29
N ARG A 117 -15.21 4.55 -9.31
CA ARG A 117 -13.81 4.71 -9.74
C ARG A 117 -12.96 5.35 -8.62
N THR A 118 -13.48 6.38 -7.98
CA THR A 118 -12.78 7.08 -6.88
C THR A 118 -12.58 6.16 -5.67
N GLY A 119 -13.62 5.40 -5.29
CA GLY A 119 -13.51 4.42 -4.19
C GLY A 119 -12.48 3.32 -4.49
N ALA A 120 -12.44 2.82 -5.74
CA ALA A 120 -11.44 1.82 -6.14
C ALA A 120 -9.99 2.36 -6.12
N ILE A 121 -9.79 3.65 -6.42
CA ILE A 121 -8.48 4.31 -6.30
C ILE A 121 -8.13 4.50 -4.82
N PHE A 122 -9.10 4.94 -4.00
CA PHE A 122 -8.91 5.14 -2.56
C PHE A 122 -8.50 3.84 -1.87
N ASP A 123 -9.21 2.75 -2.14
CA ASP A 123 -8.91 1.42 -1.64
C ASP A 123 -7.50 0.96 -2.04
N ALA A 124 -7.20 1.04 -3.32
CA ALA A 124 -5.91 0.62 -3.85
C ALA A 124 -4.71 1.44 -3.31
N GLU A 125 -4.86 2.75 -3.06
CA GLU A 125 -3.80 3.56 -2.43
C GLU A 125 -3.72 3.31 -0.92
N SER A 126 -4.83 2.99 -0.25
CA SER A 126 -4.86 2.56 1.14
C SER A 126 -4.10 1.24 1.34
N ASP A 127 -4.25 0.29 0.41
CA ASP A 127 -3.48 -0.96 0.40
C ASP A 127 -1.97 -0.72 0.25
N SER A 128 -1.59 0.18 -0.67
CA SER A 128 -0.19 0.61 -0.80
C SER A 128 0.34 1.22 0.49
N PHE A 129 -0.45 2.11 1.10
CA PHE A 129 -0.08 2.76 2.35
C PHE A 129 0.09 1.76 3.49
N TYR A 130 -0.80 0.78 3.60
CA TYR A 130 -0.68 -0.32 4.55
C TYR A 130 0.63 -1.10 4.38
N VAL A 131 0.95 -1.51 3.16
CA VAL A 131 2.19 -2.25 2.87
C VAL A 131 3.43 -1.41 3.19
N ILE A 132 3.46 -0.13 2.78
CA ILE A 132 4.56 0.80 3.10
C ILE A 132 4.70 0.96 4.63
N THR A 133 3.58 1.10 5.34
CA THR A 133 3.56 1.21 6.81
C THR A 133 4.20 -0.02 7.46
N ILE A 134 3.74 -1.25 7.11
CA ILE A 134 4.27 -2.48 7.71
C ILE A 134 5.76 -2.66 7.36
N CYS A 135 6.14 -2.49 6.10
CA CYS A 135 7.54 -2.59 5.69
C CYS A 135 8.42 -1.56 6.42
N GLY A 136 7.92 -0.33 6.56
CA GLY A 136 8.61 0.73 7.29
C GLY A 136 8.84 0.37 8.76
N VAL A 137 7.80 -0.04 9.48
CA VAL A 137 7.93 -0.38 10.91
C VAL A 137 8.82 -1.61 11.12
N CYS A 138 8.74 -2.60 10.23
CA CYS A 138 9.57 -3.80 10.29
C CYS A 138 11.06 -3.48 10.07
N TYR A 139 11.37 -2.61 9.12
CA TYR A 139 12.74 -2.16 8.87
C TYR A 139 13.26 -1.25 9.99
N LEU A 140 12.52 -0.20 10.32
CA LEU A 140 12.99 0.86 11.25
C LEU A 140 13.16 0.36 12.68
N TRP A 141 12.31 -0.56 13.14
CA TRP A 141 12.24 -0.89 14.57
C TRP A 141 12.27 -2.38 14.91
N LEU A 142 12.02 -3.27 13.94
CA LEU A 142 12.01 -4.71 14.21
C LEU A 142 13.20 -5.45 13.60
N GLY A 143 14.15 -4.74 12.98
CA GLY A 143 15.42 -5.27 12.51
C GLY A 143 15.37 -6.08 11.22
N LEU A 144 14.29 -5.98 10.43
CA LEU A 144 14.25 -6.62 9.13
C LEU A 144 15.20 -5.93 8.14
N THR A 145 15.67 -6.70 7.17
CA THR A 145 16.64 -6.23 6.18
C THR A 145 16.00 -5.27 5.14
N PRO A 146 16.79 -4.33 4.56
CA PRO A 146 16.27 -3.28 3.65
C PRO A 146 15.52 -3.82 2.42
N TRP A 147 15.79 -5.04 1.99
CA TRP A 147 15.14 -5.63 0.81
C TRP A 147 13.61 -5.77 0.97
N ILE A 148 13.06 -5.70 2.21
CA ILE A 148 11.62 -5.69 2.44
C ILE A 148 10.90 -4.57 1.65
N PHE A 149 11.61 -3.47 1.37
CA PHE A 149 11.06 -2.38 0.56
C PHE A 149 10.82 -2.75 -0.91
N VAL A 150 11.35 -3.86 -1.40
CA VAL A 150 10.96 -4.39 -2.71
C VAL A 150 9.45 -4.63 -2.75
N ILE A 151 8.87 -5.21 -1.70
CA ILE A 151 7.43 -5.44 -1.59
C ILE A 151 6.66 -4.11 -1.65
N ALA A 152 7.08 -3.12 -0.86
CA ALA A 152 6.42 -1.83 -0.76
C ALA A 152 6.56 -0.97 -2.02
N ALA A 153 7.67 -1.10 -2.77
CA ALA A 153 7.98 -0.30 -3.94
C ALA A 153 7.25 -0.77 -5.22
N LEU A 154 6.83 -2.03 -5.31
CA LEU A 154 6.28 -2.60 -6.55
C LEU A 154 5.09 -1.80 -7.09
N ARG A 155 4.12 -1.47 -6.24
CA ARG A 155 2.95 -0.73 -6.69
C ARG A 155 3.26 0.73 -7.04
N PRO A 156 3.95 1.54 -6.20
CA PRO A 156 4.35 2.88 -6.58
C PRO A 156 5.16 2.92 -7.88
N LEU A 157 6.11 2.00 -8.06
CA LEU A 157 6.90 1.91 -9.30
C LEU A 157 6.02 1.57 -10.50
N TYR A 158 5.05 0.66 -10.34
CA TYR A 158 4.10 0.33 -11.40
C TYR A 158 3.26 1.55 -11.80
N VAL A 159 2.76 2.34 -10.85
CA VAL A 159 1.97 3.55 -11.10
C VAL A 159 2.79 4.58 -11.88
N LEU A 160 4.06 4.79 -11.49
CA LEU A 160 4.96 5.71 -12.19
C LEU A 160 5.32 5.20 -13.59
N ALA A 161 5.65 3.91 -13.72
CA ALA A 161 5.97 3.29 -15.01
C ALA A 161 4.80 3.38 -16.00
N TRP A 162 3.58 3.13 -15.52
CA TRP A 162 2.37 3.26 -16.30
C TRP A 162 2.13 4.70 -16.78
N ALA A 163 2.33 5.69 -15.90
CA ALA A 163 2.17 7.10 -16.26
C ALA A 163 3.22 7.56 -17.29
N VAL A 164 4.46 7.10 -17.17
CA VAL A 164 5.51 7.36 -18.16
C VAL A 164 5.16 6.71 -19.49
N ALA A 165 4.74 5.45 -19.47
CA ALA A 165 4.41 4.72 -20.69
C ALA A 165 3.24 5.34 -21.46
N GLN A 166 2.24 5.89 -20.77
CA GLN A 166 1.12 6.60 -21.40
C GLN A 166 1.52 7.84 -22.20
N ARG A 167 2.67 8.46 -21.88
CA ARG A 167 3.19 9.60 -22.67
C ARG A 167 3.70 9.18 -24.05
N PHE A 168 4.09 7.91 -24.19
CA PHE A 168 4.67 7.39 -25.44
C PHE A 168 3.70 6.58 -26.27
N ARG A 169 2.69 5.98 -25.64
CA ARG A 169 1.65 5.16 -26.30
C ARG A 169 0.32 5.27 -25.57
N PRO A 170 -0.80 5.44 -26.30
CA PRO A 170 -2.11 5.33 -25.69
C PRO A 170 -2.29 3.88 -25.18
N MET A 171 -2.28 3.71 -23.87
CA MET A 171 -2.44 2.40 -23.24
C MET A 171 -3.88 2.22 -22.76
N GLN A 172 -4.39 1.02 -22.90
CA GLN A 172 -5.65 0.66 -22.26
C GLN A 172 -5.49 0.75 -20.74
N SER A 173 -6.50 1.28 -20.05
CA SER A 173 -6.47 1.30 -18.58
C SER A 173 -6.23 -0.12 -18.06
N PRO A 174 -5.40 -0.30 -17.02
CA PRO A 174 -5.12 -1.61 -16.45
C PRO A 174 -6.41 -2.38 -16.22
N ASN A 175 -6.43 -3.66 -16.62
CA ASN A 175 -7.61 -4.50 -16.51
C ASN A 175 -8.12 -4.49 -15.08
N ARG A 176 -9.26 -3.83 -14.82
CA ARG A 176 -9.83 -3.60 -13.48
C ARG A 176 -10.23 -4.87 -12.73
N LYS A 177 -10.35 -5.99 -13.44
CA LYS A 177 -10.55 -7.30 -12.83
C LYS A 177 -9.19 -7.88 -12.48
N GLY A 178 -8.65 -7.48 -11.32
CA GLY A 178 -7.45 -8.11 -10.77
C GLY A 178 -7.57 -9.63 -10.87
N SER A 179 -6.52 -10.30 -11.34
CA SER A 179 -6.53 -11.75 -11.47
C SER A 179 -6.72 -12.37 -10.08
N GLN A 180 -7.44 -13.49 -10.02
CA GLN A 180 -7.62 -14.22 -8.76
C GLN A 180 -6.26 -14.58 -8.12
N ARG A 181 -5.25 -14.86 -8.96
CA ARG A 181 -3.86 -15.04 -8.56
C ARG A 181 -3.31 -13.81 -7.80
N ALA A 182 -3.48 -12.59 -8.34
CA ALA A 182 -2.96 -11.38 -7.71
C ALA A 182 -3.55 -11.17 -6.32
N ARG A 183 -4.85 -11.44 -6.13
CA ARG A 183 -5.51 -11.35 -4.82
C ARG A 183 -4.96 -12.36 -3.82
N ILE A 184 -4.75 -13.62 -4.24
CA ILE A 184 -4.19 -14.67 -3.38
C ILE A 184 -2.77 -14.31 -2.98
N VAL A 185 -1.93 -13.89 -3.95
CA VAL A 185 -0.54 -13.49 -3.68
C VAL A 185 -0.48 -12.29 -2.75
N PHE A 186 -1.34 -11.28 -2.94
CA PHE A 186 -1.42 -10.13 -2.04
C PHE A 186 -1.81 -10.54 -0.62
N LEU A 187 -2.81 -11.41 -0.46
CA LEU A 187 -3.21 -11.94 0.85
C LEU A 187 -2.07 -12.72 1.51
N CYS A 188 -1.39 -13.61 0.78
CA CYS A 188 -0.23 -14.36 1.29
C CYS A 188 0.90 -13.40 1.72
N THR A 189 1.16 -12.35 0.94
CA THR A 189 2.14 -11.32 1.28
C THR A 189 1.75 -10.55 2.53
N SER A 190 0.48 -10.18 2.66
CA SER A 190 -0.03 -9.48 3.85
C SER A 190 0.08 -10.36 5.11
N ILE A 191 -0.20 -11.66 5.00
CA ILE A 191 -0.02 -12.62 6.12
C ILE A 191 1.47 -12.76 6.48
N ALA A 192 2.37 -12.80 5.49
CA ALA A 192 3.81 -12.83 5.73
C ALA A 192 4.28 -11.58 6.50
N LEU A 193 3.84 -10.40 6.07
CA LEU A 193 4.13 -9.14 6.75
C LEU A 193 3.54 -9.07 8.17
N LEU A 194 2.38 -9.68 8.42
CA LEU A 194 1.83 -9.83 9.77
C LEU A 194 2.71 -10.73 10.65
N ALA A 195 3.27 -11.80 10.09
CA ALA A 195 4.22 -12.66 10.83
C ALA A 195 5.46 -11.89 11.29
N ASP A 196 5.90 -10.87 10.53
CA ASP A 196 7.02 -10.02 10.92
C ASP A 196 6.74 -9.19 12.19
N LEU A 197 5.47 -8.84 12.44
CA LEU A 197 5.03 -8.16 13.65
C LEU A 197 4.84 -9.10 14.84
N ALA A 198 4.82 -10.42 14.63
CA ALA A 198 4.57 -11.39 15.69
C ALA A 198 5.71 -11.40 16.72
N PRO A 199 5.39 -11.26 18.03
CA PRO A 199 6.37 -11.44 19.08
C PRO A 199 6.87 -12.90 19.13
N GLY A 200 8.16 -13.08 19.45
CA GLY A 200 8.74 -14.41 19.67
C GLY A 200 9.18 -15.15 18.41
N LEU A 201 8.84 -14.71 17.21
CA LEU A 201 9.40 -15.31 16.00
C LEU A 201 10.86 -14.86 15.78
N PRO A 202 11.79 -15.80 15.51
CA PRO A 202 13.18 -15.47 15.24
C PRO A 202 13.31 -14.67 13.94
N LEU A 203 14.25 -13.70 13.93
CA LEU A 203 14.44 -12.78 12.80
C LEU A 203 14.78 -13.50 11.49
N SER A 204 15.53 -14.61 11.57
CA SER A 204 15.84 -15.45 10.41
C SER A 204 14.59 -16.03 9.75
N LEU A 205 13.63 -16.51 10.55
CA LEU A 205 12.37 -17.04 10.06
C LEU A 205 11.51 -15.93 9.44
N LYS A 206 11.41 -14.76 10.08
CA LYS A 206 10.73 -13.59 9.54
C LYS A 206 11.28 -13.22 8.17
N ASN A 207 12.59 -13.03 8.06
CA ASN A 207 13.25 -12.72 6.78
C ASN A 207 13.00 -13.81 5.72
N ALA A 208 13.00 -15.09 6.08
CA ALA A 208 12.74 -16.17 5.14
C ALA A 208 11.29 -16.17 4.61
N ILE A 209 10.31 -16.01 5.50
CA ILE A 209 8.88 -15.94 5.12
C ILE A 209 8.64 -14.74 4.20
N THR A 210 9.19 -13.59 4.56
CA THR A 210 9.03 -12.36 3.77
C THR A 210 9.75 -12.44 2.43
N ALA A 211 10.92 -13.15 2.35
CA ALA A 211 11.62 -13.41 1.09
C ALA A 211 10.75 -14.20 0.12
N VAL A 212 10.13 -15.28 0.60
CA VAL A 212 9.22 -16.10 -0.22
C VAL A 212 8.04 -15.26 -0.72
N ALA A 213 7.44 -14.47 0.17
CA ALA A 213 6.34 -13.57 -0.19
C ALA A 213 6.75 -12.52 -1.24
N ALA A 214 7.94 -11.93 -1.11
CA ALA A 214 8.49 -10.98 -2.08
C ALA A 214 8.67 -11.61 -3.46
N VAL A 215 9.25 -12.81 -3.54
CA VAL A 215 9.42 -13.53 -4.81
C VAL A 215 8.07 -13.82 -5.48
N LEU A 216 7.09 -14.29 -4.73
CA LEU A 216 5.74 -14.57 -5.23
C LEU A 216 5.06 -13.28 -5.72
N LEU A 217 5.22 -12.17 -4.98
CA LEU A 217 4.65 -10.88 -5.36
C LEU A 217 5.32 -10.33 -6.60
N CYS A 218 6.65 -10.36 -6.70
CA CYS A 218 7.40 -9.93 -7.89
C CYS A 218 6.98 -10.75 -9.13
N TYR A 219 6.84 -12.07 -8.99
CA TYR A 219 6.36 -12.93 -10.06
C TYR A 219 4.95 -12.55 -10.51
N SER A 220 4.02 -12.37 -9.57
CA SER A 220 2.64 -11.99 -9.87
C SER A 220 2.56 -10.62 -10.57
N PHE A 221 3.28 -9.63 -10.02
CA PHE A 221 3.37 -8.30 -10.62
C PHE A 221 4.00 -8.31 -12.01
N GLY A 222 5.06 -9.09 -12.19
CA GLY A 222 5.74 -9.24 -13.49
C GLY A 222 4.79 -9.72 -14.59
N ILE A 223 3.95 -10.73 -14.31
CA ILE A 223 2.96 -11.21 -15.26
C ILE A 223 1.93 -10.12 -15.60
N ASP A 224 1.40 -9.43 -14.58
CA ASP A 224 0.37 -8.40 -14.78
C ASP A 224 0.95 -7.17 -15.51
N THR A 225 2.19 -6.81 -15.22
CA THR A 225 2.93 -5.76 -15.93
C THR A 225 3.13 -6.11 -17.39
N VAL A 226 3.66 -7.30 -17.70
CA VAL A 226 3.83 -7.76 -19.08
C VAL A 226 2.49 -7.78 -19.83
N ALA A 227 1.42 -8.22 -19.20
CA ALA A 227 0.09 -8.23 -19.81
C ALA A 227 -0.43 -6.82 -20.12
N THR A 228 -0.17 -5.84 -19.24
CA THR A 228 -0.58 -4.44 -19.41
C THR A 228 0.20 -3.73 -20.51
N PHE A 229 1.50 -4.02 -20.63
CA PHE A 229 2.40 -3.36 -21.58
C PHE A 229 2.47 -4.03 -22.96
N ARG A 230 1.77 -5.17 -23.16
CA ARG A 230 1.66 -5.81 -24.48
C ARG A 230 0.82 -4.94 -25.43
N PRO A 231 1.27 -4.77 -26.70
CA PRO A 231 0.45 -4.10 -27.68
C PRO A 231 -0.88 -4.88 -27.90
N PRO A 232 -1.99 -4.18 -28.19
CA PRO A 232 -3.22 -4.85 -28.55
C PRO A 232 -2.97 -5.79 -29.74
N ARG A 233 -3.50 -7.03 -29.67
CA ARG A 233 -3.41 -7.96 -30.81
C ARG A 233 -4.14 -7.32 -31.99
N PRO A 234 -3.52 -7.31 -33.18
CA PRO A 234 -4.26 -6.90 -34.38
C PRO A 234 -5.49 -7.81 -34.53
N ALA A 235 -6.65 -7.19 -34.84
CA ALA A 235 -7.92 -7.88 -35.08
C ALA A 235 -7.86 -8.72 -36.35
#